data_fff9aa70cd0aa1bfc88fc75152d97dc0
#
_entry.id   fff9aa70cd0aa1bfc88fc75152d97dc0
#
_cell.length_a   1.000
_cell.length_b   1.000
_cell.length_c   1.000
_cell.angle_alpha   90.00
_cell.angle_beta   90.00
_cell.angle_gamma   90.00
#
_symmetry.space_group_name_H-M   'P 1'
#
loop_
_entity.id
_entity.type
_entity.pdbx_description
1 polymer ?
#
loop_
_entity_poly.entity_id
_entity_poly.type
_entity_poly.pdbx_seq_one_letter_code
_entity_poly.pdbx_strand_id
1 'polypeptide(L)'
;RDVQGSPYAHLSLLNSRVFSYYLRALSPKLTVAAGYISRVPVPTGLLDRIELNSLGRECYDRKREQLKVRPNNLEWQVPVIEFASLDAFVWQLFLKEMQDELVKLSCEKKLDDIILEAYALDKAELSKLNETVGVPAIDITGTSIANKLDKVMAQALDANCQIVRTRVNKQSLGCDGLLEFIARKEQVSPELIVELISSSPETFEECKAKYKNLVLHNIVLAILGFRVETRDEMQMLQLCQKFYEMYPGLKNEWDTVEEWIAMQFNSIHTQTFSNRPYYHYEGGMFTRKI
;
A
#
# COMPACT_ATOMS: atom_id res chain seq x y z
N ARG A 1 0.97 10.77 35.18
CA ARG A 1 -0.42 10.36 34.85
C ARG A 1 -0.31 9.12 33.99
N ASP A 2 -0.79 8.02 34.48
CA ASP A 2 -0.85 6.78 33.71
C ASP A 2 -1.74 7.01 32.49
N VAL A 3 -1.19 6.74 31.30
CA VAL A 3 -1.95 6.86 30.05
C VAL A 3 -2.87 5.64 29.98
N GLN A 4 -4.19 5.87 30.15
CA GLN A 4 -5.16 4.78 29.96
C GLN A 4 -5.15 4.27 28.53
N GLY A 5 -5.19 2.97 28.37
CA GLY A 5 -5.25 2.30 27.06
C GLY A 5 -3.88 2.13 26.38
N SER A 6 -3.86 1.30 25.34
CA SER A 6 -2.66 1.04 24.55
C SER A 6 -2.42 2.14 23.50
N PRO A 7 -1.19 2.32 22.99
CA PRO A 7 -0.92 3.21 21.87
C PRO A 7 -1.76 2.90 20.62
N TYR A 8 -2.08 1.63 20.38
CA TYR A 8 -2.89 1.21 19.24
C TYR A 8 -4.37 1.56 19.41
N ALA A 9 -4.91 1.51 20.64
CA ALA A 9 -6.25 1.97 20.92
C ALA A 9 -6.39 3.49 20.70
N HIS A 10 -5.39 4.27 21.14
CA HIS A 10 -5.35 5.72 20.86
C HIS A 10 -5.24 5.99 19.35
N LEU A 11 -4.38 5.28 18.63
CA LEU A 11 -4.22 5.42 17.19
C LEU A 11 -5.54 5.14 16.47
N SER A 12 -6.26 4.09 16.88
CA SER A 12 -7.57 3.72 16.33
C SER A 12 -8.60 4.82 16.54
N LEU A 13 -8.69 5.38 17.77
CA LEU A 13 -9.60 6.48 18.06
C LEU A 13 -9.26 7.73 17.25
N LEU A 14 -8.00 8.15 17.22
CA LEU A 14 -7.54 9.34 16.50
C LEU A 14 -7.80 9.30 15.00
N ASN A 15 -7.79 8.10 14.40
CA ASN A 15 -8.06 7.89 12.98
C ASN A 15 -9.54 7.60 12.68
N SER A 16 -10.41 7.54 13.70
CA SER A 16 -11.83 7.26 13.48
C SER A 16 -12.59 8.44 12.86
N ARG A 17 -13.69 8.14 12.18
CA ARG A 17 -14.60 9.14 11.61
C ARG A 17 -15.23 10.02 12.70
N VAL A 18 -15.59 9.42 13.83
CA VAL A 18 -16.16 10.15 14.98
C VAL A 18 -15.19 11.18 15.50
N PHE A 19 -13.92 10.80 15.69
CA PHE A 19 -12.89 11.74 16.14
C PHE A 19 -12.69 12.87 15.14
N SER A 20 -12.62 12.56 13.87
CA SER A 20 -12.50 13.53 12.79
C SER A 20 -13.71 14.49 12.74
N TYR A 21 -14.92 14.00 12.98
CA TYR A 21 -16.12 14.80 13.04
C TYR A 21 -16.08 15.83 14.20
N TYR A 22 -15.78 15.38 15.42
CA TYR A 22 -15.62 16.29 16.56
C TYR A 22 -14.49 17.29 16.35
N LEU A 23 -13.39 16.83 15.79
CA LEU A 23 -12.24 17.70 15.57
C LEU A 23 -12.54 18.81 14.56
N ARG A 24 -13.29 18.52 13.50
CA ARG A 24 -13.74 19.53 12.52
C ARG A 24 -14.71 20.53 13.16
N ALA A 25 -15.57 20.07 14.05
CA ALA A 25 -16.48 20.97 14.80
C ALA A 25 -15.74 21.90 15.77
N LEU A 26 -14.67 21.42 16.41
CA LEU A 26 -13.86 22.18 17.35
C LEU A 26 -12.84 23.10 16.67
N SER A 27 -12.30 22.71 15.52
CA SER A 27 -11.28 23.45 14.79
C SER A 27 -11.62 23.53 13.29
N PRO A 28 -12.25 24.62 12.84
CA PRO A 28 -12.56 24.82 11.42
C PRO A 28 -11.33 25.15 10.56
N LYS A 29 -10.15 25.22 11.17
CA LYS A 29 -8.88 25.52 10.49
C LYS A 29 -8.22 24.24 9.97
N LEU A 30 -7.40 24.37 8.91
CA LEU A 30 -6.61 23.27 8.35
C LEU A 30 -5.53 22.71 9.31
N THR A 31 -5.08 23.55 10.26
CA THR A 31 -4.07 23.17 11.26
C THR A 31 -4.75 22.81 12.58
N VAL A 32 -4.47 21.62 13.08
CA VAL A 32 -5.00 21.13 14.35
C VAL A 32 -3.97 21.30 15.46
N ALA A 33 -4.29 22.13 16.46
CA ALA A 33 -3.44 22.26 17.65
C ALA A 33 -3.79 21.15 18.67
N ALA A 34 -2.79 20.70 19.43
CA ALA A 34 -2.94 19.66 20.46
C ALA A 34 -4.07 19.97 21.47
N GLY A 35 -4.34 21.24 21.76
CA GLY A 35 -5.43 21.65 22.64
C GLY A 35 -6.84 21.33 22.12
N TYR A 36 -7.04 21.16 20.81
CA TYR A 36 -8.33 20.71 20.25
C TYR A 36 -8.48 19.20 20.41
N ILE A 37 -7.41 18.44 20.18
CA ILE A 37 -7.39 16.98 20.37
C ILE A 37 -7.83 16.60 21.77
N SER A 38 -7.30 17.30 22.80
CA SER A 38 -7.64 17.01 24.20
C SER A 38 -9.08 17.37 24.62
N ARG A 39 -9.82 18.09 23.77
CA ARG A 39 -11.22 18.46 24.02
C ARG A 39 -12.24 17.49 23.42
N VAL A 40 -11.80 16.59 22.54
CA VAL A 40 -12.71 15.58 22.01
C VAL A 40 -13.10 14.63 23.14
N PRO A 41 -14.42 14.48 23.43
CA PRO A 41 -14.86 13.59 24.50
C PRO A 41 -14.54 12.14 24.14
N VAL A 42 -14.00 11.39 25.10
CA VAL A 42 -13.72 9.95 24.93
C VAL A 42 -14.62 9.17 25.89
N PRO A 43 -15.44 8.25 25.38
CA PRO A 43 -16.27 7.40 26.20
C PRO A 43 -15.45 6.58 27.22
N THR A 44 -15.96 6.49 28.45
CA THR A 44 -15.30 5.75 29.51
C THR A 44 -15.10 4.27 29.12
N GLY A 45 -13.91 3.73 29.32
CA GLY A 45 -13.57 2.33 29.03
C GLY A 45 -13.36 2.01 27.55
N LEU A 46 -13.55 2.97 26.62
CA LEU A 46 -13.32 2.70 25.18
C LEU A 46 -11.88 2.29 24.91
N LEU A 47 -10.91 3.02 25.45
CA LEU A 47 -9.49 2.77 25.22
C LEU A 47 -8.98 1.48 25.89
N ASP A 48 -9.76 0.89 26.79
CA ASP A 48 -9.42 -0.37 27.47
C ASP A 48 -10.00 -1.60 26.74
N ARG A 49 -10.78 -1.40 25.66
CA ARG A 49 -11.32 -2.51 24.87
C ARG A 49 -10.20 -3.27 24.16
N ILE A 50 -10.14 -4.58 24.38
CA ILE A 50 -9.12 -5.47 23.80
C ILE A 50 -9.19 -5.47 22.27
N GLU A 51 -10.41 -5.47 21.73
CA GLU A 51 -10.67 -5.45 20.27
C GLU A 51 -10.09 -4.19 19.62
N LEU A 52 -10.25 -3.02 20.26
CA LEU A 52 -9.72 -1.75 19.75
C LEU A 52 -8.19 -1.79 19.66
N ASN A 53 -7.55 -2.39 20.64
CA ASN A 53 -6.10 -2.58 20.66
C ASN A 53 -5.63 -3.57 19.59
N SER A 54 -6.26 -4.73 19.49
CA SER A 54 -5.84 -5.80 18.57
C SER A 54 -6.02 -5.41 17.10
N LEU A 55 -7.18 -4.83 16.75
CA LEU A 55 -7.45 -4.35 15.40
C LEU A 55 -6.57 -3.16 15.02
N GLY A 56 -6.36 -2.22 15.95
CA GLY A 56 -5.47 -1.09 15.73
C GLY A 56 -4.02 -1.52 15.50
N ARG A 57 -3.56 -2.53 16.24
CA ARG A 57 -2.25 -3.15 16.01
C ARG A 57 -2.17 -3.81 14.65
N GLU A 58 -3.19 -4.59 14.25
CA GLU A 58 -3.25 -5.23 12.92
C GLU A 58 -3.13 -4.19 11.79
N CYS A 59 -3.90 -3.09 11.86
CA CYS A 59 -3.80 -2.00 10.89
C CYS A 59 -2.39 -1.39 10.84
N TYR A 60 -1.79 -1.15 12.00
CA TYR A 60 -0.44 -0.60 12.12
C TYR A 60 0.61 -1.53 11.52
N ASP A 61 0.58 -2.82 11.90
CA ASP A 61 1.56 -3.82 11.46
C ASP A 61 1.49 -4.01 9.93
N ARG A 62 0.28 -4.07 9.35
CA ARG A 62 0.11 -4.16 7.89
C ARG A 62 0.62 -2.92 7.17
N LYS A 63 0.33 -1.74 7.69
CA LYS A 63 0.87 -0.50 7.09
C LYS A 63 2.39 -0.44 7.18
N ARG A 64 2.95 -0.90 8.27
CA ARG A 64 4.39 -1.01 8.46
C ARG A 64 5.04 -1.96 7.46
N GLU A 65 4.43 -3.14 7.20
CA GLU A 65 4.92 -4.07 6.18
C GLU A 65 4.90 -3.45 4.76
N GLN A 66 3.83 -2.73 4.40
CA GLN A 66 3.77 -2.02 3.12
C GLN A 66 4.88 -0.96 2.97
N LEU A 67 5.31 -0.36 4.08
CA LEU A 67 6.36 0.66 4.05
C LEU A 67 7.78 0.09 3.90
N LYS A 68 7.98 -1.20 4.21
CA LYS A 68 9.30 -1.87 4.06
C LYS A 68 9.80 -1.92 2.61
N VAL A 69 8.89 -1.89 1.64
CA VAL A 69 9.25 -1.85 0.22
C VAL A 69 9.44 -0.43 -0.32
N ARG A 70 9.28 0.60 0.51
CA ARG A 70 9.38 2.01 0.11
C ARG A 70 10.75 2.59 0.50
N PRO A 71 11.65 2.92 -0.44
CA PRO A 71 13.03 3.33 -0.13
C PRO A 71 13.14 4.61 0.72
N ASN A 72 12.14 5.48 0.65
CA ASN A 72 12.07 6.70 1.46
C ASN A 72 11.62 6.45 2.91
N ASN A 73 11.29 5.22 3.28
CA ASN A 73 10.93 4.84 4.65
C ASN A 73 12.15 4.35 5.44
N LEU A 74 12.19 4.65 6.75
CA LEU A 74 13.29 4.24 7.63
C LEU A 74 13.38 2.71 7.80
N GLU A 75 12.26 2.00 7.65
CA GLU A 75 12.18 0.54 7.78
C GLU A 75 12.40 -0.20 6.46
N TRP A 76 12.80 0.52 5.39
CA TRP A 76 13.06 -0.11 4.11
C TRP A 76 14.02 -1.29 4.21
N GLN A 77 13.67 -2.37 3.54
CA GLN A 77 14.46 -3.60 3.46
C GLN A 77 14.80 -3.93 2.01
N VAL A 78 15.98 -4.50 1.83
CA VAL A 78 16.39 -5.04 0.53
C VAL A 78 15.38 -6.09 0.08
N PRO A 79 14.84 -6.01 -1.15
CA PRO A 79 13.90 -7.01 -1.63
C PRO A 79 14.57 -8.37 -1.78
N VAL A 80 13.93 -9.41 -1.24
CA VAL A 80 14.28 -10.80 -1.49
C VAL A 80 13.42 -11.28 -2.66
N ILE A 81 14.03 -11.65 -3.78
CA ILE A 81 13.35 -12.05 -5.00
C ILE A 81 13.63 -13.54 -5.26
N GLU A 82 12.63 -14.37 -4.99
CA GLU A 82 12.69 -15.83 -5.18
C GLU A 82 12.03 -16.27 -6.51
N PHE A 83 11.80 -15.34 -7.43
CA PHE A 83 11.09 -15.57 -8.69
C PHE A 83 12.08 -15.61 -9.86
N ALA A 84 11.78 -16.45 -10.84
CA ALA A 84 12.54 -16.54 -12.10
C ALA A 84 12.18 -15.44 -13.12
N SER A 85 11.25 -14.53 -12.79
CA SER A 85 10.76 -13.47 -13.66
C SER A 85 10.43 -12.22 -12.86
N LEU A 86 10.85 -11.08 -13.37
CA LEU A 86 10.54 -9.77 -12.80
C LEU A 86 9.03 -9.50 -12.80
N ASP A 87 8.35 -9.82 -13.88
CA ASP A 87 6.89 -9.63 -13.99
C ASP A 87 6.12 -10.48 -12.97
N ALA A 88 6.56 -11.71 -12.70
CA ALA A 88 5.96 -12.55 -11.67
C ALA A 88 6.15 -11.95 -10.27
N PHE A 89 7.32 -11.40 -9.99
CA PHE A 89 7.59 -10.73 -8.72
C PHE A 89 6.77 -9.45 -8.55
N VAL A 90 6.70 -8.61 -9.59
CA VAL A 90 5.87 -7.40 -9.61
C VAL A 90 4.41 -7.74 -9.33
N TRP A 91 3.90 -8.81 -9.96
CA TRP A 91 2.53 -9.26 -9.75
C TRP A 91 2.28 -9.73 -8.31
N GLN A 92 3.19 -10.51 -7.75
CA GLN A 92 3.07 -10.97 -6.36
C GLN A 92 3.14 -9.82 -5.36
N LEU A 93 4.00 -8.84 -5.59
CA LEU A 93 4.06 -7.64 -4.75
C LEU A 93 2.75 -6.85 -4.80
N PHE A 94 2.20 -6.67 -6.00
CA PHE A 94 0.91 -6.00 -6.20
C PHE A 94 -0.21 -6.73 -5.45
N LEU A 95 -0.33 -8.05 -5.62
CA LEU A 95 -1.33 -8.84 -4.93
C LEU A 95 -1.19 -8.77 -3.40
N LYS A 96 0.04 -8.84 -2.91
CA LYS A 96 0.31 -8.74 -1.46
C LYS A 96 -0.10 -7.38 -0.91
N GLU A 97 0.28 -6.28 -1.56
CA GLU A 97 -0.13 -4.94 -1.11
C GLU A 97 -1.65 -4.76 -1.18
N MET A 98 -2.30 -5.30 -2.22
CA MET A 98 -3.75 -5.30 -2.34
C MET A 98 -4.38 -6.05 -1.16
N GLN A 99 -3.91 -7.25 -0.84
CA GLN A 99 -4.38 -8.03 0.29
C GLN A 99 -4.23 -7.26 1.61
N ASP A 100 -3.05 -6.69 1.86
CA ASP A 100 -2.76 -5.95 3.09
C ASP A 100 -3.68 -4.72 3.22
N GLU A 101 -3.94 -4.01 2.13
CA GLU A 101 -4.86 -2.87 2.13
C GLU A 101 -6.31 -3.29 2.43
N LEU A 102 -6.76 -4.39 1.82
CA LEU A 102 -8.12 -4.92 2.03
C LEU A 102 -8.37 -5.36 3.47
N VAL A 103 -7.40 -6.07 4.05
CA VAL A 103 -7.51 -6.47 5.47
C VAL A 103 -7.52 -5.23 6.36
N LYS A 104 -6.68 -4.23 6.05
CA LYS A 104 -6.67 -2.95 6.76
C LYS A 104 -8.04 -2.26 6.72
N LEU A 105 -8.64 -2.10 5.55
CA LEU A 105 -9.98 -1.52 5.39
C LEU A 105 -11.04 -2.27 6.19
N SER A 106 -10.98 -3.61 6.21
CA SER A 106 -11.88 -4.44 7.03
C SER A 106 -11.68 -4.20 8.52
N CYS A 107 -10.43 -4.07 8.98
CA CYS A 107 -10.12 -3.74 10.36
C CYS A 107 -10.59 -2.32 10.72
N GLU A 108 -10.37 -1.34 9.84
CA GLU A 108 -10.82 0.05 9.99
C GLU A 108 -12.34 0.14 10.13
N LYS A 109 -13.09 -0.63 9.34
CA LYS A 109 -14.57 -0.69 9.47
C LYS A 109 -14.99 -1.24 10.83
N LYS A 110 -14.38 -2.35 11.28
CA LYS A 110 -14.68 -2.93 12.59
C LYS A 110 -14.32 -1.96 13.72
N LEU A 111 -13.20 -1.25 13.62
CA LEU A 111 -12.79 -0.21 14.56
C LEU A 111 -13.82 0.91 14.61
N ASP A 112 -14.27 1.36 13.44
CA ASP A 112 -15.27 2.42 13.34
C ASP A 112 -16.59 2.00 13.98
N ASP A 113 -17.07 0.76 13.74
CA ASP A 113 -18.28 0.21 14.35
C ASP A 113 -18.17 0.15 15.89
N ILE A 114 -17.06 -0.32 16.44
CA ILE A 114 -16.79 -0.35 17.89
C ILE A 114 -16.83 1.06 18.50
N ILE A 115 -16.23 2.02 17.81
CA ILE A 115 -16.16 3.41 18.27
C ILE A 115 -17.54 4.06 18.18
N LEU A 116 -18.25 3.89 17.08
CA LEU A 116 -19.62 4.41 16.90
C LEU A 116 -20.56 3.87 17.98
N GLU A 117 -20.49 2.57 18.28
CA GLU A 117 -21.27 1.97 19.37
C GLU A 117 -20.97 2.62 20.72
N ALA A 118 -19.68 2.86 21.02
CA ALA A 118 -19.27 3.48 22.28
C ALA A 118 -19.73 4.93 22.43
N TYR A 119 -19.84 5.68 21.32
CA TYR A 119 -20.39 7.05 21.33
C TYR A 119 -21.90 7.08 21.32
N ALA A 120 -22.57 5.95 21.11
CA ALA A 120 -24.02 5.80 21.11
C ALA A 120 -24.77 6.86 20.25
N LEU A 121 -24.23 7.17 19.07
CA LEU A 121 -24.80 8.16 18.16
C LEU A 121 -26.20 7.71 17.67
N ASP A 122 -27.15 8.65 17.68
CA ASP A 122 -28.42 8.41 17.08
C ASP A 122 -28.40 8.46 15.54
N LYS A 123 -29.54 8.11 14.88
CA LYS A 123 -29.59 8.08 13.41
C LYS A 123 -29.38 9.45 12.78
N ALA A 124 -29.78 10.53 13.42
CA ALA A 124 -29.63 11.89 12.90
C ALA A 124 -28.14 12.35 13.02
N GLU A 125 -27.52 12.02 14.14
CA GLU A 125 -26.09 12.26 14.36
C GLU A 125 -25.20 11.46 13.40
N LEU A 126 -25.54 10.18 13.17
CA LEU A 126 -24.86 9.33 12.20
C LEU A 126 -24.99 9.86 10.76
N SER A 127 -26.18 10.38 10.39
CA SER A 127 -26.37 11.03 9.08
C SER A 127 -25.46 12.24 8.93
N LYS A 128 -25.39 13.12 9.92
CA LYS A 128 -24.52 14.29 9.92
C LYS A 128 -23.04 13.91 9.88
N LEU A 129 -22.64 12.87 10.60
CA LEU A 129 -21.30 12.33 10.55
C LEU A 129 -20.96 11.87 9.14
N ASN A 130 -21.80 11.08 8.50
CA ASN A 130 -21.61 10.58 7.14
C ASN A 130 -21.54 11.73 6.11
N GLU A 131 -22.38 12.75 6.25
CA GLU A 131 -22.36 13.95 5.41
C GLU A 131 -21.05 14.77 5.58
N THR A 132 -20.51 14.82 6.79
CA THR A 132 -19.36 15.66 7.12
C THR A 132 -18.02 15.00 6.82
N VAL A 133 -17.87 13.73 7.14
CA VAL A 133 -16.59 13.00 7.04
C VAL A 133 -16.63 11.81 6.07
N GLY A 134 -17.80 11.53 5.48
CA GLY A 134 -18.02 10.42 4.56
C GLY A 134 -18.37 9.11 5.27
N VAL A 135 -18.72 8.11 4.46
CA VAL A 135 -18.96 6.73 4.90
C VAL A 135 -17.64 5.96 4.92
N PRO A 136 -17.56 4.81 5.63
CA PRO A 136 -16.38 3.94 5.57
C PRO A 136 -16.08 3.54 4.12
N ALA A 137 -14.80 3.49 3.79
CA ALA A 137 -14.37 3.19 2.43
C ALA A 137 -14.91 1.84 1.92
N ILE A 138 -15.01 0.85 2.81
CA ILE A 138 -15.56 -0.48 2.50
C ILE A 138 -17.06 -0.47 2.16
N ASP A 139 -17.81 0.54 2.62
CA ASP A 139 -19.26 0.64 2.40
C ASP A 139 -19.61 1.34 1.06
N ILE A 140 -18.59 1.73 0.29
CA ILE A 140 -18.77 2.33 -1.03
C ILE A 140 -19.14 1.22 -2.01
N THR A 141 -20.43 1.00 -2.20
CA THR A 141 -20.96 0.08 -3.21
C THR A 141 -21.65 0.85 -4.32
N GLY A 142 -21.34 0.54 -5.57
CA GLY A 142 -22.01 1.18 -6.70
C GLY A 142 -21.79 0.46 -8.03
N THR A 143 -22.75 0.60 -8.95
CA THR A 143 -22.67 0.04 -10.32
C THR A 143 -21.47 0.47 -11.12
N SER A 144 -20.91 1.66 -10.80
CA SER A 144 -19.66 2.13 -11.42
C SER A 144 -18.45 1.27 -11.06
N ILE A 145 -18.47 0.61 -9.91
CA ILE A 145 -17.44 -0.28 -9.40
C ILE A 145 -17.41 -1.58 -10.20
N ALA A 146 -18.55 -2.21 -10.42
CA ALA A 146 -18.67 -3.42 -11.23
C ALA A 146 -18.12 -3.22 -12.65
N ASN A 147 -18.48 -2.08 -13.29
CA ASN A 147 -17.98 -1.75 -14.62
C ASN A 147 -16.46 -1.52 -14.68
N LYS A 148 -15.88 -0.95 -13.63
CA LYS A 148 -14.41 -0.82 -13.52
C LYS A 148 -13.73 -2.15 -13.29
N LEU A 149 -14.34 -3.01 -12.47
CA LEU A 149 -13.87 -4.35 -12.19
C LEU A 149 -13.77 -5.20 -13.45
N ASP A 150 -14.83 -5.21 -14.28
CA ASP A 150 -14.84 -5.94 -15.55
C ASP A 150 -13.68 -5.51 -16.46
N LYS A 151 -13.42 -4.20 -16.55
CA LYS A 151 -12.29 -3.68 -17.32
C LYS A 151 -10.94 -4.10 -16.75
N VAL A 152 -10.77 -4.00 -15.43
CA VAL A 152 -9.52 -4.38 -14.76
C VAL A 152 -9.28 -5.88 -14.85
N MET A 153 -10.33 -6.70 -14.70
CA MET A 153 -10.22 -8.15 -14.86
C MET A 153 -9.91 -8.56 -16.29
N ALA A 154 -10.52 -7.91 -17.29
CA ALA A 154 -10.17 -8.11 -18.69
C ALA A 154 -8.71 -7.76 -18.96
N GLN A 155 -8.23 -6.62 -18.48
CA GLN A 155 -6.83 -6.20 -18.59
C GLN A 155 -5.89 -7.18 -17.87
N ALA A 156 -6.24 -7.65 -16.68
CA ALA A 156 -5.45 -8.64 -15.94
C ALA A 156 -5.34 -9.98 -16.66
N LEU A 157 -6.40 -10.39 -17.37
CA LEU A 157 -6.41 -11.58 -18.22
C LEU A 157 -5.52 -11.38 -19.46
N ASP A 158 -5.59 -10.20 -20.08
CA ASP A 158 -4.81 -9.86 -21.27
C ASP A 158 -3.33 -9.60 -20.98
N ALA A 159 -3.01 -9.09 -19.79
CA ALA A 159 -1.67 -8.67 -19.41
C ALA A 159 -0.64 -9.79 -19.16
N ASN A 160 -0.80 -10.96 -19.74
CA ASN A 160 0.14 -12.09 -19.66
C ASN A 160 0.49 -12.57 -18.23
N CYS A 161 -0.35 -12.36 -17.24
CA CYS A 161 -0.17 -12.95 -15.94
C CYS A 161 -0.34 -14.48 -16.02
N GLN A 162 0.76 -15.20 -16.27
CA GLN A 162 0.74 -16.65 -16.51
C GLN A 162 0.06 -17.43 -15.38
N ILE A 163 0.21 -16.97 -14.13
CA ILE A 163 -0.40 -17.63 -12.97
C ILE A 163 -1.93 -17.52 -13.03
N VAL A 164 -2.45 -16.34 -13.33
CA VAL A 164 -3.89 -16.10 -13.43
C VAL A 164 -4.45 -16.75 -14.69
N ARG A 165 -3.80 -16.59 -15.85
CA ARG A 165 -4.20 -17.21 -17.11
C ARG A 165 -4.23 -18.73 -17.05
N THR A 166 -3.17 -19.36 -16.53
CA THR A 166 -3.10 -20.83 -16.49
C THR A 166 -4.21 -21.43 -15.63
N ARG A 167 -4.63 -20.75 -14.58
CA ARG A 167 -5.69 -21.24 -13.69
C ARG A 167 -7.09 -20.89 -14.17
N VAL A 168 -7.29 -19.71 -14.76
CA VAL A 168 -8.57 -19.27 -15.32
C VAL A 168 -8.91 -20.05 -16.58
N ASN A 169 -7.97 -20.28 -17.49
CA ASN A 169 -8.20 -21.06 -18.70
C ASN A 169 -8.61 -22.53 -18.42
N LYS A 170 -8.23 -23.09 -17.27
CA LYS A 170 -8.65 -24.46 -16.89
C LYS A 170 -10.07 -24.54 -16.35
N GLN A 171 -10.69 -23.41 -15.97
CA GLN A 171 -11.98 -23.40 -15.28
C GLN A 171 -13.07 -22.62 -16.01
N SER A 172 -12.81 -22.04 -17.20
CA SER A 172 -13.78 -21.20 -17.95
C SER A 172 -14.55 -20.21 -17.06
N LEU A 173 -13.82 -19.54 -16.15
CA LEU A 173 -14.41 -18.58 -15.21
C LEU A 173 -14.69 -17.25 -15.90
N GLY A 174 -15.89 -16.70 -15.69
CA GLY A 174 -16.18 -15.29 -15.96
C GLY A 174 -15.46 -14.36 -15.01
N CYS A 175 -15.64 -13.02 -15.17
CA CYS A 175 -15.02 -12.02 -14.31
C CYS A 175 -15.31 -12.24 -12.83
N ASP A 176 -16.54 -12.60 -12.47
CA ASP A 176 -16.93 -12.89 -11.09
C ASP A 176 -16.19 -14.10 -10.52
N GLY A 177 -16.03 -15.14 -11.31
CA GLY A 177 -15.27 -16.34 -10.89
C GLY A 177 -13.78 -16.06 -10.70
N LEU A 178 -13.19 -15.13 -11.44
CA LEU A 178 -11.81 -14.70 -11.24
C LEU A 178 -11.67 -13.92 -9.93
N LEU A 179 -12.62 -13.03 -9.64
CA LEU A 179 -12.66 -12.27 -8.40
C LEU A 179 -12.74 -13.20 -7.19
N GLU A 180 -13.69 -14.16 -7.20
CA GLU A 180 -13.81 -15.16 -6.15
C GLU A 180 -12.57 -16.05 -6.01
N PHE A 181 -11.92 -16.37 -7.13
CA PHE A 181 -10.68 -17.13 -7.11
C PHE A 181 -9.55 -16.36 -6.43
N ILE A 182 -9.37 -15.08 -6.76
CA ILE A 182 -8.38 -14.20 -6.11
C ILE A 182 -8.74 -14.05 -4.63
N ALA A 183 -10.00 -13.76 -4.31
CA ALA A 183 -10.50 -13.58 -2.97
C ALA A 183 -10.23 -14.80 -2.08
N ARG A 184 -10.50 -16.01 -2.57
CA ARG A 184 -10.21 -17.27 -1.83
C ARG A 184 -8.73 -17.51 -1.66
N LYS A 185 -7.94 -17.28 -2.69
CA LYS A 185 -6.49 -17.50 -2.65
C LYS A 185 -5.83 -16.56 -1.64
N GLU A 186 -6.23 -15.30 -1.64
CA GLU A 186 -5.64 -14.26 -0.80
C GLU A 186 -6.38 -14.07 0.55
N GLN A 187 -7.43 -14.88 0.80
CA GLN A 187 -8.23 -14.85 2.04
C GLN A 187 -8.87 -13.48 2.34
N VAL A 188 -9.32 -12.80 1.31
CA VAL A 188 -9.99 -11.50 1.38
C VAL A 188 -11.38 -11.56 0.77
N SER A 189 -12.25 -10.60 1.10
CA SER A 189 -13.58 -10.57 0.50
C SER A 189 -13.54 -10.04 -0.93
N PRO A 190 -14.39 -10.53 -1.84
CA PRO A 190 -14.49 -10.01 -3.20
C PRO A 190 -14.80 -8.52 -3.25
N GLU A 191 -15.66 -8.04 -2.36
CA GLU A 191 -16.09 -6.64 -2.28
C GLU A 191 -14.90 -5.72 -2.00
N LEU A 192 -13.99 -6.15 -1.13
CA LEU A 192 -12.79 -5.40 -0.81
C LEU A 192 -11.84 -5.27 -2.01
N ILE A 193 -11.68 -6.34 -2.80
CA ILE A 193 -10.88 -6.28 -4.04
C ILE A 193 -11.48 -5.26 -5.00
N VAL A 194 -12.80 -5.29 -5.16
CA VAL A 194 -13.53 -4.33 -6.00
C VAL A 194 -13.29 -2.89 -5.54
N GLU A 195 -13.39 -2.64 -4.26
CA GLU A 195 -13.22 -1.31 -3.69
C GLU A 195 -11.81 -0.77 -3.89
N LEU A 196 -10.79 -1.57 -3.60
CA LEU A 196 -9.40 -1.17 -3.82
C LEU A 196 -9.14 -0.78 -5.28
N ILE A 197 -9.61 -1.60 -6.21
CA ILE A 197 -9.47 -1.36 -7.65
C ILE A 197 -10.23 -0.10 -8.06
N SER A 198 -11.41 0.14 -7.50
CA SER A 198 -12.27 1.27 -7.86
C SER A 198 -11.85 2.59 -7.22
N SER A 199 -11.20 2.56 -6.07
CA SER A 199 -10.68 3.75 -5.41
C SER A 199 -9.44 4.32 -6.11
N SER A 200 -8.76 3.51 -6.91
CA SER A 200 -7.64 3.97 -7.74
C SER A 200 -8.17 4.62 -9.03
N PRO A 201 -7.78 5.87 -9.35
CA PRO A 201 -8.06 6.47 -10.65
C PRO A 201 -7.21 5.86 -11.78
N GLU A 202 -6.19 5.10 -11.43
CA GLU A 202 -5.22 4.51 -12.34
C GLU A 202 -5.78 3.23 -12.98
N THR A 203 -5.40 2.97 -14.22
CA THR A 203 -5.67 1.69 -14.88
C THR A 203 -4.80 0.60 -14.27
N PHE A 204 -5.18 -0.67 -14.51
CA PHE A 204 -4.36 -1.82 -14.09
C PHE A 204 -2.93 -1.75 -14.64
N GLU A 205 -2.75 -1.34 -15.90
CA GLU A 205 -1.44 -1.23 -16.53
C GLU A 205 -0.60 -0.09 -15.91
N GLU A 206 -1.21 1.02 -15.56
CA GLU A 206 -0.54 2.11 -14.83
C GLU A 206 -0.10 1.66 -13.44
N CYS A 207 -0.98 0.95 -12.72
CA CYS A 207 -0.62 0.34 -11.44
C CYS A 207 0.55 -0.65 -11.58
N LYS A 208 0.49 -1.55 -12.58
CA LYS A 208 1.56 -2.52 -12.86
C LYS A 208 2.89 -1.83 -13.17
N ALA A 209 2.86 -0.80 -14.02
CA ALA A 209 4.04 -0.02 -14.36
C ALA A 209 4.66 0.68 -13.13
N LYS A 210 3.81 1.21 -12.24
CA LYS A 210 4.22 1.82 -10.98
C LYS A 210 4.91 0.83 -10.05
N TYR A 211 4.36 -0.38 -9.92
CA TYR A 211 4.99 -1.45 -9.12
C TYR A 211 6.28 -1.96 -9.77
N LYS A 212 6.33 -2.07 -11.10
CA LYS A 212 7.56 -2.41 -11.83
C LYS A 212 8.66 -1.38 -11.55
N ASN A 213 8.35 -0.09 -11.63
CA ASN A 213 9.28 0.98 -11.28
C ASN A 213 9.77 0.88 -9.82
N LEU A 214 8.88 0.58 -8.88
CA LEU A 214 9.22 0.40 -7.47
C LEU A 214 10.19 -0.77 -7.29
N VAL A 215 9.93 -1.91 -7.92
CA VAL A 215 10.76 -3.12 -7.83
C VAL A 215 12.13 -2.86 -8.42
N LEU A 216 12.21 -2.31 -9.63
CA LEU A 216 13.48 -1.99 -10.30
C LEU A 216 14.30 -0.98 -9.49
N HIS A 217 13.64 0.05 -8.96
CA HIS A 217 14.29 1.01 -8.09
C HIS A 217 14.87 0.35 -6.83
N ASN A 218 14.12 -0.54 -6.18
CA ASN A 218 14.59 -1.28 -5.02
C ASN A 218 15.77 -2.20 -5.33
N ILE A 219 15.76 -2.89 -6.47
CA ILE A 219 16.87 -3.73 -6.94
C ILE A 219 18.15 -2.89 -7.09
N VAL A 220 18.04 -1.77 -7.81
CA VAL A 220 19.21 -0.90 -8.04
C VAL A 220 19.74 -0.32 -6.72
N LEU A 221 18.86 0.15 -5.84
CA LEU A 221 19.28 0.67 -4.54
C LEU A 221 19.93 -0.39 -3.65
N ALA A 222 19.43 -1.63 -3.70
CA ALA A 222 20.05 -2.75 -2.98
C ALA A 222 21.45 -3.03 -3.46
N ILE A 223 21.69 -3.05 -4.78
CA ILE A 223 23.01 -3.28 -5.39
C ILE A 223 23.98 -2.12 -5.07
N LEU A 224 23.47 -0.88 -5.07
CA LEU A 224 24.25 0.30 -4.67
C LEU A 224 24.60 0.32 -3.17
N GLY A 225 24.05 -0.60 -2.37
CA GLY A 225 24.27 -0.66 -0.94
C GLY A 225 23.58 0.44 -0.15
N PHE A 226 22.45 0.97 -0.66
CA PHE A 226 21.70 2.03 -0.01
C PHE A 226 21.39 1.68 1.45
N ARG A 227 21.75 2.57 2.39
CA ARG A 227 21.62 2.43 3.86
C ARG A 227 22.47 1.36 4.54
N VAL A 228 23.23 0.55 3.80
CA VAL A 228 24.11 -0.50 4.40
C VAL A 228 25.57 -0.10 4.28
N GLU A 229 26.06 -0.02 3.06
CA GLU A 229 27.41 0.42 2.71
C GLU A 229 27.31 1.34 1.49
N THR A 230 27.04 2.61 1.73
CA THR A 230 26.91 3.59 0.66
C THR A 230 28.22 3.75 -0.08
N ARG A 231 28.25 3.38 -1.35
CA ARG A 231 29.38 3.60 -2.24
C ARG A 231 29.23 4.97 -2.88
N ASP A 232 30.36 5.66 -3.02
CA ASP A 232 30.36 6.99 -3.64
C ASP A 232 30.20 6.90 -5.16
N GLU A 233 30.74 5.83 -5.78
CA GLU A 233 30.64 5.58 -7.22
C GLU A 233 30.46 4.10 -7.54
N MET A 234 29.74 3.78 -8.62
CA MET A 234 29.61 2.44 -9.18
C MET A 234 29.40 2.49 -10.68
N GLN A 235 30.24 1.78 -11.43
CA GLN A 235 30.09 1.62 -12.88
C GLN A 235 28.99 0.60 -13.21
N MET A 236 28.35 0.75 -14.37
CA MET A 236 27.30 -0.15 -14.85
C MET A 236 27.74 -1.61 -14.90
N LEU A 237 28.99 -1.87 -15.32
CA LEU A 237 29.54 -3.23 -15.36
C LEU A 237 29.60 -3.88 -13.96
N GLN A 238 29.98 -3.11 -12.94
CA GLN A 238 30.02 -3.60 -11.56
C GLN A 238 28.61 -3.83 -11.01
N LEU A 239 27.67 -2.98 -11.39
CA LEU A 239 26.26 -3.13 -11.03
C LEU A 239 25.67 -4.40 -11.65
N CYS A 240 25.96 -4.67 -12.93
CA CYS A 240 25.58 -5.90 -13.63
C CYS A 240 26.11 -7.17 -12.94
N GLN A 241 27.40 -7.18 -12.59
CA GLN A 241 28.00 -8.30 -11.86
C GLN A 241 27.28 -8.57 -10.53
N LYS A 242 27.05 -7.52 -9.75
CA LYS A 242 26.34 -7.64 -8.47
C LYS A 242 24.88 -8.03 -8.63
N PHE A 243 24.22 -7.58 -9.69
CA PHE A 243 22.86 -8.02 -10.00
C PHE A 243 22.80 -9.54 -10.16
N TYR A 244 23.72 -10.13 -10.92
CA TYR A 244 23.79 -11.58 -11.10
C TYR A 244 24.13 -12.35 -9.82
N GLU A 245 24.91 -11.75 -8.92
CA GLU A 245 25.23 -12.33 -7.62
C GLU A 245 24.03 -12.29 -6.67
N MET A 246 23.35 -11.15 -6.59
CA MET A 246 22.24 -10.93 -5.65
C MET A 246 20.92 -11.55 -6.13
N TYR A 247 20.69 -11.59 -7.44
CA TYR A 247 19.44 -12.02 -8.06
C TYR A 247 19.66 -13.09 -9.14
N PRO A 248 20.23 -14.26 -8.80
CA PRO A 248 20.57 -15.28 -9.80
C PRO A 248 19.37 -15.83 -10.57
N GLY A 249 18.15 -15.75 -10.01
CA GLY A 249 16.91 -16.12 -10.68
C GLY A 249 16.49 -15.17 -11.81
N LEU A 250 16.98 -13.92 -11.79
CA LEU A 250 16.62 -12.88 -12.76
C LEU A 250 17.71 -12.62 -13.82
N LYS A 251 18.59 -13.58 -14.08
CA LYS A 251 19.71 -13.37 -15.02
C LYS A 251 19.28 -12.89 -16.42
N ASN A 252 18.14 -13.35 -16.90
CA ASN A 252 17.61 -12.98 -18.21
C ASN A 252 16.91 -11.63 -18.23
N GLU A 253 16.79 -10.97 -17.10
CA GLU A 253 16.08 -9.67 -16.95
C GLU A 253 17.05 -8.48 -16.91
N TRP A 254 18.36 -8.71 -17.06
CA TRP A 254 19.36 -7.64 -16.98
C TRP A 254 19.11 -6.53 -18.00
N ASP A 255 18.81 -6.86 -19.24
CA ASP A 255 18.58 -5.89 -20.30
C ASP A 255 17.40 -4.95 -19.93
N THR A 256 16.36 -5.50 -19.31
CA THR A 256 15.23 -4.72 -18.78
C THR A 256 15.67 -3.78 -17.66
N VAL A 257 16.54 -4.24 -16.76
CA VAL A 257 17.07 -3.42 -15.65
C VAL A 257 17.96 -2.29 -16.20
N GLU A 258 18.84 -2.60 -17.13
CA GLU A 258 19.78 -1.64 -17.76
C GLU A 258 19.03 -0.55 -18.53
N GLU A 259 18.06 -0.94 -19.36
CA GLU A 259 17.20 0.00 -20.09
C GLU A 259 16.42 0.90 -19.12
N TRP A 260 15.84 0.33 -18.08
CA TRP A 260 15.14 1.10 -17.07
C TRP A 260 16.04 2.09 -16.34
N ILE A 261 17.28 1.70 -16.01
CA ILE A 261 18.27 2.59 -15.39
C ILE A 261 18.51 3.80 -16.31
N ALA A 262 18.79 3.54 -17.59
CA ALA A 262 19.09 4.58 -18.55
C ALA A 262 17.93 5.59 -18.73
N MET A 263 16.68 5.10 -18.72
CA MET A 263 15.51 5.92 -19.04
C MET A 263 14.80 6.50 -17.81
N GLN A 264 14.73 5.76 -16.70
CA GLN A 264 13.79 6.03 -15.61
C GLN A 264 14.44 6.30 -14.26
N PHE A 265 15.63 5.76 -13.98
CA PHE A 265 16.22 5.80 -12.65
C PHE A 265 16.26 7.20 -12.06
N ASN A 266 16.86 8.17 -12.75
CA ASN A 266 17.02 9.53 -12.21
C ASN A 266 15.69 10.20 -11.88
N SER A 267 14.68 10.02 -12.73
CA SER A 267 13.33 10.59 -12.53
C SER A 267 12.66 9.96 -11.30
N ILE A 268 12.60 8.64 -11.26
CA ILE A 268 11.95 7.88 -10.17
C ILE A 268 12.68 8.12 -8.84
N HIS A 269 14.02 8.11 -8.86
CA HIS A 269 14.84 8.33 -7.68
C HIS A 269 14.64 9.73 -7.09
N THR A 270 14.64 10.75 -7.96
CA THR A 270 14.39 12.14 -7.57
C THR A 270 13.00 12.32 -6.97
N GLN A 271 11.96 11.74 -7.60
CA GLN A 271 10.59 11.79 -7.07
C GLN A 271 10.48 11.08 -5.72
N THR A 272 11.07 9.89 -5.59
CA THR A 272 11.02 9.09 -4.36
C THR A 272 11.60 9.83 -3.17
N PHE A 273 12.67 10.60 -3.37
CA PHE A 273 13.35 11.36 -2.31
C PHE A 273 13.04 12.86 -2.33
N SER A 274 11.87 13.25 -2.84
CA SER A 274 11.36 14.64 -2.78
C SER A 274 12.36 15.68 -3.32
N ASN A 275 12.90 15.42 -4.50
CA ASN A 275 13.92 16.23 -5.19
C ASN A 275 15.29 16.31 -4.48
N ARG A 276 15.59 15.38 -3.58
CA ARG A 276 16.90 15.23 -2.93
C ARG A 276 17.47 13.84 -3.18
N PRO A 277 17.86 13.51 -4.44
CA PRO A 277 18.34 12.17 -4.78
C PRO A 277 19.66 11.86 -4.08
N TYR A 278 19.80 10.63 -3.58
CA TYR A 278 21.07 10.13 -3.01
C TYR A 278 22.07 9.72 -4.08
N TYR A 279 21.59 9.30 -5.25
CA TYR A 279 22.39 8.87 -6.39
C TYR A 279 21.97 9.59 -7.67
N HIS A 280 22.89 9.72 -8.58
CA HIS A 280 22.67 10.18 -9.95
C HIS A 280 23.34 9.21 -10.92
N TYR A 281 22.64 8.87 -11.99
CA TYR A 281 23.16 8.05 -13.07
C TYR A 281 23.45 8.89 -14.31
N GLU A 282 24.69 8.84 -14.81
CA GLU A 282 25.09 9.55 -16.03
C GLU A 282 26.29 8.83 -16.67
N GLY A 283 26.30 8.68 -18.01
CA GLY A 283 27.43 8.15 -18.75
C GLY A 283 27.89 6.75 -18.33
N GLY A 284 26.98 5.89 -17.88
CA GLY A 284 27.33 4.52 -17.46
C GLY A 284 27.82 4.42 -16.00
N MET A 285 27.69 5.49 -15.22
CA MET A 285 28.17 5.54 -13.85
C MET A 285 27.13 6.10 -12.88
N PHE A 286 27.03 5.50 -11.70
CA PHE A 286 26.30 6.06 -10.55
C PHE A 286 27.23 6.85 -9.68
N THR A 287 26.86 8.07 -9.33
CA THR A 287 27.56 8.91 -8.37
C THR A 287 26.64 9.25 -7.21
N ARG A 288 27.18 9.19 -5.99
CA ARG A 288 26.45 9.62 -4.79
C ARG A 288 26.39 11.15 -4.76
N LYS A 289 25.21 11.69 -4.49
CA LYS A 289 25.02 13.12 -4.20
C LYS A 289 25.07 13.32 -2.69
N ILE A 290 25.96 14.19 -2.26
CA ILE A 290 26.15 14.58 -0.85
C ILE A 290 25.18 15.70 -0.47
#